data_9b35e1286bb26450b78ff5d03591a454
#
_entry.id   9b35e1286bb26450b78ff5d03591a454
#
_cell.length_a   1.000
_cell.length_b   1.000
_cell.length_c   1.000
_cell.angle_alpha   90.00
_cell.angle_beta   90.00
_cell.angle_gamma   90.00
#
_symmetry.space_group_name_H-M   'P 1'
#
loop_
_entity.id
_entity.type
_entity.pdbx_description
1 polymer ?
#
loop_
_entity_poly.entity_id
_entity_poly.type
_entity_poly.pdbx_seq_one_letter_code
_entity_poly.pdbx_strand_id
1 'polypeptide(L)'
;LLQSSAASDVYKRQSKDIANQIGSKTAVIYAGSDLTYLVAQRWKTQINENSKSKAYVGFMPEVHHNEILSWEADKEGSKNNFILILLRGDDHEKIDNRFEFTKELIGSKVDTIDVRNISSDNLIIDLFHLVLIGDLVSVDLANQLDIDPFDIEAIENLKKKLKG
;
A
#
# COMPACT_ATOMS: atom_id res chain seq x y z
N LEU A 1 -25.88 13.21 -9.45
CA LEU A 1 -24.69 13.66 -10.24
C LEU A 1 -23.70 14.46 -9.40
N LEU A 2 -24.14 15.44 -8.59
CA LEU A 2 -23.25 16.24 -7.74
C LEU A 2 -22.62 15.43 -6.59
N GLN A 3 -23.34 14.47 -6.01
CA GLN A 3 -22.79 13.60 -4.95
C GLN A 3 -21.73 12.61 -5.49
N SER A 4 -21.93 12.10 -6.73
CA SER A 4 -20.95 11.21 -7.36
C SER A 4 -19.66 11.91 -7.75
N SER A 5 -19.70 13.19 -8.13
CA SER A 5 -18.51 13.97 -8.42
C SER A 5 -17.70 14.27 -7.15
N ALA A 6 -18.36 14.65 -6.05
CA ALA A 6 -17.69 14.92 -4.78
C ALA A 6 -16.99 13.68 -4.21
N ALA A 7 -17.62 12.50 -4.25
CA ALA A 7 -16.99 11.25 -3.84
C ALA A 7 -15.77 10.92 -4.72
N SER A 8 -15.92 11.02 -6.05
CA SER A 8 -14.80 10.83 -6.99
C SER A 8 -13.61 11.75 -6.70
N ASP A 9 -13.88 13.01 -6.34
CA ASP A 9 -12.83 13.98 -6.03
C ASP A 9 -12.11 13.68 -4.71
N VAL A 10 -12.81 13.10 -3.73
CA VAL A 10 -12.21 12.64 -2.47
C VAL A 10 -11.20 11.51 -2.74
N TYR A 11 -11.60 10.48 -3.49
CA TYR A 11 -10.71 9.38 -3.84
C TYR A 11 -9.48 9.83 -4.62
N LYS A 12 -9.67 10.70 -5.62
CA LYS A 12 -8.56 11.26 -6.41
C LYS A 12 -7.60 12.10 -5.58
N ARG A 13 -8.10 12.79 -4.56
CA ARG A 13 -7.23 13.55 -3.66
C ARG A 13 -6.45 12.61 -2.76
N GLN A 14 -7.14 11.65 -2.14
CA GLN A 14 -6.51 10.68 -1.24
C GLN A 14 -5.44 9.86 -1.97
N SER A 15 -5.70 9.36 -3.19
CA SER A 15 -4.71 8.59 -3.94
C SER A 15 -3.48 9.41 -4.30
N LYS A 16 -3.66 10.68 -4.73
CA LYS A 16 -2.56 11.60 -5.01
C LYS A 16 -1.73 11.91 -3.77
N ASP A 17 -2.37 12.13 -2.63
CA ASP A 17 -1.67 12.41 -1.38
C ASP A 17 -0.83 11.21 -0.94
N ILE A 18 -1.34 9.99 -1.08
CA ILE A 18 -0.60 8.75 -0.80
C ILE A 18 0.56 8.60 -1.80
N ALA A 19 0.30 8.75 -3.10
CA ALA A 19 1.33 8.65 -4.13
C ALA A 19 2.46 9.66 -3.91
N ASN A 20 2.13 10.91 -3.54
CA ASN A 20 3.11 11.94 -3.21
C ASN A 20 3.98 11.56 -2.01
N GLN A 21 3.41 10.94 -0.98
CA GLN A 21 4.17 10.48 0.19
C GLN A 21 5.06 9.28 -0.15
N ILE A 22 4.62 8.38 -1.03
CA ILE A 22 5.43 7.27 -1.53
C ILE A 22 6.62 7.83 -2.33
N GLY A 23 6.37 8.65 -3.34
CA GLY A 23 7.42 9.21 -4.18
C GLY A 23 8.33 8.13 -4.77
N SER A 24 9.63 8.28 -4.59
CA SER A 24 10.64 7.29 -5.04
C SER A 24 10.98 6.23 -3.99
N LYS A 25 10.29 6.22 -2.84
CA LYS A 25 10.55 5.25 -1.76
C LYS A 25 9.98 3.87 -2.10
N THR A 26 10.55 2.86 -1.47
CA THR A 26 9.98 1.51 -1.48
C THR A 26 8.79 1.46 -0.52
N ALA A 27 7.62 1.06 -1.03
CA ALA A 27 6.42 0.90 -0.22
C ALA A 27 6.44 -0.47 0.50
N VAL A 28 6.31 -0.45 1.83
CA VAL A 28 6.07 -1.65 2.63
C VAL A 28 4.66 -1.56 3.18
N ILE A 29 3.84 -2.57 2.89
CA ILE A 29 2.41 -2.56 3.21
C ILE A 29 2.13 -3.61 4.27
N TYR A 30 1.75 -3.18 5.48
CA TYR A 30 1.31 -4.09 6.53
C TYR A 30 -0.20 -4.13 6.57
N ALA A 31 -0.77 -5.33 6.48
CA ALA A 31 -2.20 -5.57 6.53
C ALA A 31 -2.61 -6.29 7.81
N GLY A 32 -3.87 -6.20 8.18
CA GLY A 32 -4.43 -6.82 9.36
C GLY A 32 -4.97 -8.22 9.10
N SER A 33 -6.26 -8.32 8.76
CA SER A 33 -6.95 -9.58 8.54
C SER A 33 -6.60 -10.25 7.21
N ASP A 34 -7.00 -11.50 7.04
CA ASP A 34 -6.82 -12.27 5.81
C ASP A 34 -7.35 -11.53 4.56
N LEU A 35 -8.49 -10.83 4.67
CA LEU A 35 -9.09 -10.10 3.57
C LEU A 35 -8.31 -8.83 3.23
N THR A 36 -7.91 -8.05 4.23
CA THR A 36 -7.04 -6.88 4.00
C THR A 36 -5.67 -7.27 3.48
N TYR A 37 -5.16 -8.44 3.86
CA TYR A 37 -3.94 -8.98 3.28
C TYR A 37 -4.06 -9.25 1.77
N LEU A 38 -5.17 -9.79 1.32
CA LEU A 38 -5.42 -9.96 -0.13
C LEU A 38 -5.47 -8.62 -0.86
N VAL A 39 -6.07 -7.61 -0.27
CA VAL A 39 -6.06 -6.24 -0.82
C VAL A 39 -4.63 -5.67 -0.85
N ALA A 40 -3.84 -5.87 0.20
CA ALA A 40 -2.45 -5.44 0.26
C ALA A 40 -1.60 -6.12 -0.83
N GLN A 41 -1.82 -7.40 -1.10
CA GLN A 41 -1.18 -8.11 -2.22
C GLN A 41 -1.55 -7.47 -3.56
N ARG A 42 -2.81 -7.04 -3.75
CA ARG A 42 -3.20 -6.31 -4.94
C ARG A 42 -2.49 -4.95 -5.03
N TRP A 43 -2.46 -4.17 -3.96
CA TRP A 43 -1.72 -2.90 -3.93
C TRP A 43 -0.26 -3.08 -4.38
N LYS A 44 0.43 -4.06 -3.77
CA LYS A 44 1.80 -4.40 -4.16
C LYS A 44 1.91 -4.68 -5.65
N THR A 45 1.05 -5.55 -6.19
CA THR A 45 1.14 -5.94 -7.59
C THR A 45 0.84 -4.77 -8.52
N GLN A 46 -0.16 -3.94 -8.22
CA GLN A 46 -0.48 -2.75 -9.00
C GLN A 46 0.64 -1.69 -8.94
N ILE A 47 1.22 -1.45 -7.78
CA ILE A 47 2.39 -0.55 -7.64
C ILE A 47 3.56 -1.07 -8.48
N ASN A 48 3.88 -2.37 -8.38
CA ASN A 48 4.97 -2.96 -9.18
C ASN A 48 4.69 -2.88 -10.68
N GLU A 49 3.46 -3.16 -11.12
CA GLU A 49 3.09 -3.23 -12.53
C GLU A 49 2.92 -1.84 -13.15
N ASN A 50 2.16 -0.94 -12.52
CA ASN A 50 1.83 0.36 -13.10
C ASN A 50 2.98 1.37 -12.94
N SER A 51 3.50 1.54 -11.73
CA SER A 51 4.54 2.54 -11.44
C SER A 51 5.97 2.01 -11.51
N LYS A 52 6.18 0.71 -11.78
CA LYS A 52 7.49 0.04 -11.77
C LYS A 52 8.24 0.21 -10.44
N SER A 53 7.54 0.70 -9.41
CA SER A 53 8.11 0.92 -8.08
C SER A 53 8.15 -0.38 -7.28
N LYS A 54 9.06 -0.46 -6.33
CA LYS A 54 9.17 -1.62 -5.44
C LYS A 54 8.13 -1.52 -4.33
N ALA A 55 7.39 -2.61 -4.11
CA ALA A 55 6.48 -2.75 -2.99
C ALA A 55 6.55 -4.16 -2.40
N TYR A 56 6.42 -4.25 -1.09
CA TYR A 56 6.43 -5.50 -0.32
C TYR A 56 5.25 -5.53 0.64
N VAL A 57 4.85 -6.73 1.05
CA VAL A 57 3.69 -6.91 1.94
C VAL A 57 4.06 -7.80 3.10
N GLY A 58 3.66 -7.37 4.28
CA GLY A 58 3.61 -8.19 5.50
C GLY A 58 2.21 -8.20 6.10
N PHE A 59 1.95 -9.07 7.07
CA PHE A 59 0.65 -9.14 7.73
C PHE A 59 0.77 -9.31 9.24
N MET A 60 -0.20 -8.75 9.95
CA MET A 60 -0.32 -8.92 11.39
C MET A 60 -0.94 -10.29 11.72
N PRO A 61 -0.46 -10.99 12.74
CA PRO A 61 0.58 -10.57 13.67
C PRO A 61 2.02 -10.94 13.25
N GLU A 62 2.24 -11.62 12.13
CA GLU A 62 3.50 -12.26 11.74
C GLU A 62 4.68 -11.27 11.71
N VAL A 63 4.46 -10.06 11.17
CA VAL A 63 5.50 -9.02 11.09
C VAL A 63 6.09 -8.63 12.46
N HIS A 64 5.35 -8.84 13.54
CA HIS A 64 5.81 -8.58 14.91
C HIS A 64 6.71 -9.69 15.48
N HIS A 65 6.88 -10.81 14.80
CA HIS A 65 7.81 -11.85 15.22
C HIS A 65 9.22 -11.66 14.67
N ASN A 66 9.35 -10.97 13.54
CA ASN A 66 10.61 -10.88 12.81
C ASN A 66 10.87 -9.49 12.19
N GLU A 67 10.01 -9.00 11.31
CA GLU A 67 10.25 -7.79 10.52
C GLU A 67 10.37 -6.53 11.38
N ILE A 68 9.65 -6.44 12.48
CA ILE A 68 9.69 -5.29 13.40
C ILE A 68 11.10 -5.02 13.92
N LEU A 69 11.90 -6.08 14.11
CA LEU A 69 13.28 -5.95 14.57
C LEU A 69 14.18 -5.29 13.55
N SER A 70 13.90 -5.48 12.25
CA SER A 70 14.69 -4.86 11.19
C SER A 70 14.51 -3.33 11.16
N TRP A 71 13.30 -2.85 11.47
CA TRP A 71 13.03 -1.42 11.60
C TRP A 71 13.68 -0.83 12.85
N GLU A 72 13.65 -1.54 13.97
CA GLU A 72 14.25 -1.09 15.21
C GLU A 72 15.77 -0.96 15.09
N ALA A 73 16.41 -1.91 14.46
CA ALA A 73 17.87 -1.96 14.30
C ALA A 73 18.39 -0.91 13.32
N ASP A 74 17.55 -0.41 12.42
CA ASP A 74 17.97 0.58 11.42
C ASP A 74 18.19 1.96 12.06
N LYS A 75 19.44 2.43 12.00
CA LYS A 75 19.86 3.66 12.66
C LYS A 75 19.70 4.92 11.79
N GLU A 76 19.74 4.81 10.45
CA GLU A 76 19.91 6.00 9.60
C GLU A 76 19.20 5.98 8.25
N GLY A 77 18.61 4.85 7.80
CA GLY A 77 18.28 4.67 6.37
C GLY A 77 16.82 4.62 5.99
N SER A 78 15.93 4.26 6.90
CA SER A 78 14.56 3.90 6.55
C SER A 78 13.72 5.04 6.01
N LYS A 79 13.77 6.22 6.62
CA LYS A 79 12.95 7.38 6.20
C LYS A 79 13.16 7.83 4.76
N ASN A 80 14.38 7.71 4.27
CA ASN A 80 14.73 8.16 2.92
C ASN A 80 14.40 7.12 1.84
N ASN A 81 14.39 5.84 2.21
CA ASN A 81 14.31 4.73 1.27
C ASN A 81 12.99 3.96 1.32
N PHE A 82 12.27 4.05 2.44
CA PHE A 82 11.05 3.30 2.68
C PHE A 82 9.92 4.18 3.16
N ILE A 83 8.71 3.72 2.93
CA ILE A 83 7.48 4.22 3.53
C ILE A 83 6.62 3.05 3.96
N LEU A 84 6.07 3.10 5.16
CA LEU A 84 5.21 2.05 5.69
C LEU A 84 3.74 2.44 5.51
N ILE A 85 2.99 1.60 4.83
CA ILE A 85 1.54 1.74 4.65
C ILE A 85 0.86 0.74 5.56
N LEU A 86 0.06 1.22 6.50
CA LEU A 86 -0.75 0.42 7.39
C LEU A 86 -2.16 0.29 6.76
N LEU A 87 -2.45 -0.85 6.15
CA LEU A 87 -3.72 -1.11 5.47
C LEU A 87 -4.67 -1.82 6.42
N ARG A 88 -5.68 -1.11 6.89
CA ARG A 88 -6.57 -1.53 7.99
C ARG A 88 -7.99 -1.73 7.49
N GLY A 89 -8.57 -2.86 7.90
CA GLY A 89 -10.00 -3.14 7.77
C GLY A 89 -10.72 -3.03 9.11
N ASP A 90 -11.84 -3.71 9.23
CA ASP A 90 -12.53 -3.94 10.50
C ASP A 90 -11.88 -5.15 11.17
N ASP A 91 -10.70 -4.94 11.69
CA ASP A 91 -9.89 -5.96 12.33
C ASP A 91 -10.32 -6.19 13.78
N HIS A 92 -9.98 -7.35 14.32
CA HIS A 92 -10.16 -7.60 15.75
C HIS A 92 -9.29 -6.61 16.56
N GLU A 93 -9.79 -6.12 17.69
CA GLU A 93 -9.13 -5.15 18.58
C GLU A 93 -7.63 -5.45 18.83
N LYS A 94 -7.27 -6.73 19.00
CA LYS A 94 -5.87 -7.13 19.17
C LYS A 94 -4.99 -6.84 17.96
N ILE A 95 -5.55 -6.85 16.76
CA ILE A 95 -4.83 -6.49 15.52
C ILE A 95 -4.74 -4.97 15.40
N ASP A 96 -5.82 -4.26 15.69
CA ASP A 96 -5.81 -2.79 15.73
C ASP A 96 -4.76 -2.25 16.70
N ASN A 97 -4.67 -2.80 17.90
CA ASN A 97 -3.65 -2.44 18.88
C ASN A 97 -2.22 -2.71 18.38
N ARG A 98 -2.02 -3.71 17.53
CA ARG A 98 -0.70 -3.97 16.90
C ARG A 98 -0.32 -2.88 15.91
N PHE A 99 -1.25 -2.33 15.15
CA PHE A 99 -0.98 -1.19 14.28
C PHE A 99 -0.56 0.05 15.08
N GLU A 100 -1.26 0.36 16.17
CA GLU A 100 -0.88 1.49 17.03
C GLU A 100 0.51 1.28 17.65
N PHE A 101 0.76 0.08 18.18
CA PHE A 101 2.09 -0.28 18.71
C PHE A 101 3.19 -0.17 17.64
N THR A 102 2.91 -0.58 16.40
CA THR A 102 3.86 -0.40 15.28
C THR A 102 4.21 1.07 15.09
N LYS A 103 3.21 1.96 15.04
CA LYS A 103 3.45 3.40 14.90
C LYS A 103 4.26 3.99 16.05
N GLU A 104 3.98 3.59 17.27
CA GLU A 104 4.73 4.03 18.45
C GLU A 104 6.19 3.57 18.40
N LEU A 105 6.43 2.31 18.03
CA LEU A 105 7.76 1.71 18.07
C LEU A 105 8.68 2.23 16.95
N ILE A 106 8.16 2.32 15.72
CA ILE A 106 9.00 2.61 14.55
C ILE A 106 8.67 3.91 13.82
N GLY A 107 7.66 4.67 14.24
CA GLY A 107 7.26 5.93 13.58
C GLY A 107 8.32 7.02 13.57
N SER A 108 9.31 6.96 14.46
CA SER A 108 10.48 7.85 14.40
C SER A 108 11.50 7.45 13.34
N LYS A 109 11.45 6.21 12.83
CA LYS A 109 12.44 5.59 11.93
C LYS A 109 11.97 5.48 10.49
N VAL A 110 10.67 5.39 10.26
CA VAL A 110 10.05 5.32 8.94
C VAL A 110 8.76 6.14 8.93
N ASP A 111 8.51 6.86 7.84
CA ASP A 111 7.24 7.56 7.68
C ASP A 111 6.11 6.54 7.47
N THR A 112 4.96 6.78 8.11
CA THR A 112 3.82 5.86 8.05
C THR A 112 2.61 6.54 7.45
N ILE A 113 1.87 5.79 6.61
CA ILE A 113 0.56 6.16 6.07
C ILE A 113 -0.47 5.18 6.64
N ASP A 114 -1.47 5.66 7.33
CA ASP A 114 -2.58 4.85 7.84
C ASP A 114 -3.76 4.92 6.84
N VAL A 115 -4.10 3.80 6.21
CA VAL A 115 -5.18 3.68 5.25
C VAL A 115 -6.23 2.72 5.81
N ARG A 116 -7.45 3.23 6.00
CA ARG A 116 -8.56 2.47 6.58
C ARG A 116 -9.69 2.30 5.56
N ASN A 117 -10.46 1.24 5.72
CA ASN A 117 -11.77 1.10 5.08
C ASN A 117 -12.73 2.22 5.58
N ILE A 118 -13.89 2.32 4.94
CA ILE A 118 -14.90 3.32 5.30
C ILE A 118 -15.81 2.86 6.43
N SER A 119 -15.60 1.65 6.96
CA SER A 119 -16.41 1.02 8.02
C SER A 119 -17.89 1.06 7.69
N SER A 120 -18.23 0.61 6.47
CA SER A 120 -19.63 0.43 6.07
C SER A 120 -20.17 -0.87 6.68
N ASP A 121 -21.48 -1.02 6.73
CA ASP A 121 -22.11 -2.26 7.18
C ASP A 121 -21.97 -3.41 6.14
N ASN A 122 -21.14 -3.23 5.11
CA ASN A 122 -20.96 -4.16 4.01
C ASN A 122 -19.49 -4.39 3.70
N LEU A 123 -18.98 -5.56 4.11
CA LEU A 123 -17.60 -5.97 3.89
C LEU A 123 -17.13 -5.85 2.44
N ILE A 124 -17.99 -6.14 1.46
CA ILE A 124 -17.63 -6.06 0.04
C ILE A 124 -17.37 -4.60 -0.35
N ILE A 125 -18.21 -3.67 0.12
CA ILE A 125 -18.02 -2.23 -0.13
C ILE A 125 -16.70 -1.78 0.47
N ASP A 126 -16.40 -2.19 1.69
CA ASP A 126 -15.17 -1.80 2.39
C ASP A 126 -13.92 -2.35 1.70
N LEU A 127 -13.96 -3.60 1.23
CA LEU A 127 -12.86 -4.18 0.46
C LEU A 127 -12.65 -3.46 -0.87
N PHE A 128 -13.75 -3.22 -1.62
CA PHE A 128 -13.64 -2.50 -2.90
C PHE A 128 -13.19 -1.05 -2.73
N HIS A 129 -13.53 -0.40 -1.62
CA HIS A 129 -13.00 0.91 -1.27
C HIS A 129 -11.47 0.88 -1.20
N LEU A 130 -10.91 -0.04 -0.42
CA LEU A 130 -9.45 -0.18 -0.30
C LEU A 130 -8.78 -0.59 -1.62
N VAL A 131 -9.41 -1.47 -2.39
CA VAL A 131 -8.93 -1.84 -3.74
C VAL A 131 -8.86 -0.63 -4.65
N LEU A 132 -9.94 0.17 -4.71
CA LEU A 132 -10.02 1.35 -5.57
C LEU A 132 -8.93 2.38 -5.22
N ILE A 133 -8.71 2.65 -3.94
CA ILE A 133 -7.63 3.55 -3.51
C ILE A 133 -6.28 3.04 -4.00
N GLY A 134 -5.98 1.76 -3.83
CA GLY A 134 -4.71 1.18 -4.25
C GLY A 134 -4.48 1.22 -5.75
N ASP A 135 -5.51 0.93 -6.53
CA ASP A 135 -5.44 1.02 -7.99
C ASP A 135 -5.16 2.47 -8.43
N LEU A 136 -5.87 3.44 -7.85
CA LEU A 136 -5.63 4.87 -8.14
C LEU A 136 -4.24 5.33 -7.69
N VAL A 137 -3.78 4.92 -6.50
CA VAL A 137 -2.42 5.23 -6.00
C VAL A 137 -1.36 4.74 -6.98
N SER A 138 -1.50 3.53 -7.52
CA SER A 138 -0.52 2.96 -8.45
C SER A 138 -0.41 3.75 -9.75
N VAL A 139 -1.53 4.27 -10.26
CA VAL A 139 -1.57 5.11 -11.47
C VAL A 139 -1.07 6.53 -11.19
N ASP A 140 -1.49 7.13 -10.07
CA ASP A 140 -1.02 8.46 -9.67
C ASP A 140 0.49 8.45 -9.42
N LEU A 141 1.03 7.36 -8.84
CA LEU A 141 2.47 7.18 -8.64
C LEU A 141 3.22 7.03 -9.97
N ALA A 142 2.66 6.27 -10.94
CA ALA A 142 3.23 6.16 -12.29
C ALA A 142 3.31 7.54 -12.96
N ASN A 143 2.23 8.30 -12.92
CA ASN A 143 2.18 9.66 -13.47
C ASN A 143 3.21 10.59 -12.80
N GLN A 144 3.35 10.52 -11.49
CA GLN A 144 4.30 11.35 -10.73
C GLN A 144 5.76 11.03 -11.08
N LEU A 145 6.05 9.75 -11.36
CA LEU A 145 7.40 9.28 -11.72
C LEU A 145 7.68 9.35 -13.22
N ASP A 146 6.75 9.88 -14.01
CA ASP A 146 6.84 9.92 -15.49
C ASP A 146 7.06 8.53 -16.12
N ILE A 147 6.32 7.54 -15.61
CA ILE A 147 6.37 6.14 -16.03
C ILE A 147 5.08 5.80 -16.78
N ASP A 148 5.23 5.17 -17.95
CA ASP A 148 4.08 4.60 -18.69
C ASP A 148 3.57 3.34 -17.99
N PRO A 149 2.36 3.34 -17.42
CA PRO A 149 1.80 2.16 -16.78
C PRO A 149 1.53 1.01 -17.75
N PHE A 150 1.41 1.29 -19.05
CA PHE A 150 1.15 0.26 -20.09
C PHE A 150 2.43 -0.40 -20.62
N ASP A 151 3.60 0.11 -20.29
CA ASP A 151 4.86 -0.54 -20.65
C ASP A 151 5.03 -1.86 -19.87
N ILE A 152 4.99 -2.97 -20.61
CA ILE A 152 5.18 -4.33 -20.11
C ILE A 152 6.28 -5.08 -20.86
N GLU A 153 7.20 -4.37 -21.50
CA GLU A 153 8.22 -4.95 -22.37
C GLU A 153 9.02 -6.06 -21.68
N ALA A 154 9.38 -5.90 -20.43
CA ALA A 154 10.11 -6.91 -19.67
C ALA A 154 9.33 -8.22 -19.54
N ILE A 155 8.00 -8.14 -19.32
CA ILE A 155 7.12 -9.31 -19.22
C ILE A 155 6.96 -9.97 -20.60
N GLU A 156 6.81 -9.17 -21.66
CA GLU A 156 6.71 -9.69 -23.04
C GLU A 156 7.99 -10.41 -23.47
N ASN A 157 9.15 -9.83 -23.15
CA ASN A 157 10.44 -10.44 -23.45
C ASN A 157 10.65 -11.75 -22.68
N LEU A 158 10.22 -11.81 -21.40
CA LEU A 158 10.22 -13.07 -20.65
C LEU A 158 9.31 -14.13 -21.32
N LYS A 159 8.08 -13.75 -21.67
CA LYS A 159 7.13 -14.67 -22.36
C LYS A 159 7.68 -15.18 -23.69
N LYS A 160 8.37 -14.33 -24.47
CA LYS A 160 9.02 -14.76 -25.73
C LYS A 160 10.11 -15.80 -25.47
N LYS A 161 10.96 -15.59 -24.46
CA LYS A 161 12.02 -16.55 -24.09
C LYS A 161 11.49 -17.90 -23.59
N LEU A 162 10.32 -17.90 -22.93
CA LEU A 162 9.71 -19.13 -22.40
C LEU A 162 8.95 -19.93 -23.47
N LYS A 163 8.66 -19.34 -24.63
CA LYS A 163 7.97 -20.01 -25.75
C LYS A 163 8.92 -20.67 -26.76
N GLY A 164 10.20 -20.35 -26.72
CA GLY A 164 11.26 -20.94 -27.54
C GLY A 164 11.85 -22.15 -26.90
#